data_917ef792a96c1107cb820e84a3acff08
#
_entry.id   917ef792a96c1107cb820e84a3acff08
#
_cell.length_a   1.000
_cell.length_b   1.000
_cell.length_c   1.000
_cell.angle_alpha   90.00
_cell.angle_beta   90.00
_cell.angle_gamma   90.00
#
_symmetry.space_group_name_H-M   'P 1'
#
loop_
_entity.id
_entity.type
_entity.pdbx_description
1 polymer ?
#
loop_
_entity_poly.entity_id
_entity_poly.type
_entity_poly.pdbx_seq_one_letter_code
_entity_poly.pdbx_strand_id
1 'polypeptide(L)'
;MDTQNTPIHVNLWHRDFWRLCFANLLLMTSVYMLILGIPYFMTKEGYRPWQVGVVVGAYGLGIFLLGGFCSYLVQRYRRNRVCQFSICCVAVCHVVLYYLDTFWNIKFGFEVLVAMRVVLGAFLGLAQMTLASTLVIDTCESFQRTEANYITSWFARFSIATGPVLVWLICTFFNMRLTFPVAFLLALGALVLVSRVKFPFKAPADHMPLFSSDRFFLPQGIPLFVNIVLIMASAGMYFAIPHNLTVYLMLLAGLVVAVIAEKYVFADADLKSQVVVGLILIGAAEFVSLNDQDFAVEVLVPVLLGLGMGVIGSRFLLFYIKLAKHCQRGTSTSSFFLAWELGITLGIALGFVLQDSACQHLPGEHSVIFNSTIHELLYPGMILTGLSLILYNFLVHPWYMKHRNR
;
A
#
# COMPACT_ATOMS: atom_id res chain seq x y z
N MET A 1 -35.03 16.28 15.88
CA MET A 1 -34.59 14.93 15.41
C MET A 1 -34.35 15.03 13.92
N ASP A 2 -33.12 15.22 13.56
CA ASP A 2 -32.78 15.29 12.11
C ASP A 2 -32.92 13.90 11.51
N THR A 3 -33.97 13.72 10.76
CA THR A 3 -34.13 12.57 9.91
C THR A 3 -32.98 12.57 8.91
N GLN A 4 -32.08 11.61 9.05
CA GLN A 4 -31.00 11.41 8.11
C GLN A 4 -31.62 11.07 6.75
N ASN A 5 -31.72 12.05 5.88
CA ASN A 5 -32.05 11.87 4.46
C ASN A 5 -30.83 11.27 3.70
N THR A 6 -30.25 10.21 4.22
CA THR A 6 -29.37 9.34 3.45
C THR A 6 -30.25 8.35 2.72
N PRO A 7 -30.14 8.24 1.38
CA PRO A 7 -30.82 7.16 0.68
C PRO A 7 -30.35 5.83 1.29
N ILE A 8 -31.30 5.06 1.83
CA ILE A 8 -31.04 3.74 2.40
C ILE A 8 -30.68 2.82 1.23
N HIS A 9 -29.37 2.62 1.03
CA HIS A 9 -28.89 1.64 0.06
C HIS A 9 -28.90 0.26 0.71
N VAL A 10 -29.98 -0.47 0.54
CA VAL A 10 -30.11 -1.86 1.03
C VAL A 10 -29.05 -2.78 0.39
N ASN A 11 -28.58 -2.45 -0.80
CA ASN A 11 -27.55 -3.20 -1.51
C ASN A 11 -26.20 -2.46 -1.42
N LEU A 12 -25.13 -3.14 -0.95
CA LEU A 12 -23.78 -2.57 -0.86
C LEU A 12 -23.26 -2.11 -2.23
N TRP A 13 -23.56 -2.86 -3.29
CA TRP A 13 -23.05 -2.63 -4.65
C TRP A 13 -23.80 -1.52 -5.39
N HIS A 14 -24.05 -0.38 -4.75
CA HIS A 14 -24.63 0.79 -5.39
C HIS A 14 -23.56 1.64 -6.14
N ARG A 15 -24.03 2.52 -7.01
CA ARG A 15 -23.18 3.32 -7.91
C ARG A 15 -22.10 4.15 -7.18
N ASP A 16 -22.40 4.71 -6.02
CA ASP A 16 -21.46 5.56 -5.29
C ASP A 16 -20.38 4.73 -4.59
N PHE A 17 -20.71 3.52 -4.10
CA PHE A 17 -19.72 2.59 -3.56
C PHE A 17 -18.73 2.15 -4.64
N TRP A 18 -19.21 1.78 -5.84
CA TRP A 18 -18.34 1.47 -6.98
C TRP A 18 -17.40 2.63 -7.33
N ARG A 19 -17.91 3.87 -7.35
CA ARG A 19 -17.07 5.06 -7.60
C ARG A 19 -15.96 5.21 -6.59
N LEU A 20 -16.23 4.97 -5.31
CA LEU A 20 -15.21 5.05 -4.25
C LEU A 20 -14.18 3.91 -4.35
N CYS A 21 -14.60 2.68 -4.68
CA CYS A 21 -13.68 1.57 -4.91
C CYS A 21 -12.74 1.83 -6.08
N PHE A 22 -13.25 2.29 -7.22
CA PHE A 22 -12.43 2.65 -8.37
C PHE A 22 -11.58 3.90 -8.11
N ALA A 23 -12.07 4.89 -7.37
CA ALA A 23 -11.26 6.03 -6.96
C ALA A 23 -10.06 5.58 -6.12
N ASN A 24 -10.26 4.63 -5.20
CA ASN A 24 -9.19 4.04 -4.40
C ASN A 24 -8.17 3.29 -5.27
N LEU A 25 -8.62 2.47 -6.21
CA LEU A 25 -7.75 1.77 -7.15
C LEU A 25 -6.91 2.76 -7.97
N LEU A 26 -7.54 3.75 -8.60
CA LEU A 26 -6.84 4.72 -9.44
C LEU A 26 -5.83 5.55 -8.64
N LEU A 27 -6.21 6.01 -7.44
CA LEU A 27 -5.32 6.78 -6.56
C LEU A 27 -4.10 5.95 -6.16
N MET A 28 -4.31 4.73 -5.68
CA MET A 28 -3.20 3.87 -5.26
C MET A 28 -2.34 3.44 -6.46
N THR A 29 -2.95 3.12 -7.61
CA THR A 29 -2.20 2.80 -8.83
C THR A 29 -1.30 3.95 -9.25
N SER A 30 -1.77 5.22 -9.16
CA SER A 30 -0.96 6.39 -9.49
C SER A 30 0.33 6.49 -8.66
N VAL A 31 0.28 6.07 -7.41
CA VAL A 31 1.43 6.08 -6.49
C VAL A 31 2.30 4.84 -6.66
N TYR A 32 1.70 3.66 -6.87
CA TYR A 32 2.46 2.44 -7.11
C TYR A 32 3.20 2.42 -8.45
N MET A 33 2.78 3.20 -9.44
CA MET A 33 3.59 3.47 -10.64
C MET A 33 4.95 4.06 -10.29
N LEU A 34 5.06 4.86 -9.24
CA LEU A 34 6.31 5.49 -8.83
C LEU A 34 7.29 4.51 -8.17
N ILE A 35 6.84 3.36 -7.70
CA ILE A 35 7.71 2.30 -7.14
C ILE A 35 8.70 1.81 -8.21
N LEU A 36 8.27 1.70 -9.46
CA LEU A 36 9.13 1.33 -10.58
C LEU A 36 9.68 2.56 -11.31
N GLY A 37 8.88 3.62 -11.42
CA GLY A 37 9.22 4.84 -12.15
C GLY A 37 10.39 5.61 -11.54
N ILE A 38 10.41 5.81 -10.23
CA ILE A 38 11.47 6.57 -9.55
C ILE A 38 12.81 5.84 -9.54
N PRO A 39 12.90 4.54 -9.18
CA PRO A 39 14.16 3.81 -9.28
C PRO A 39 14.77 3.85 -10.67
N TYR A 40 13.97 3.63 -11.72
CA TYR A 40 14.43 3.70 -13.10
C TYR A 40 14.99 5.09 -13.44
N PHE A 41 14.24 6.15 -13.12
CA PHE A 41 14.67 7.53 -13.36
C PHE A 41 15.99 7.84 -12.63
N MET A 42 16.06 7.56 -11.32
CA MET A 42 17.23 7.88 -10.50
C MET A 42 18.47 7.09 -10.93
N THR A 43 18.31 5.81 -11.27
CA THR A 43 19.42 4.97 -11.76
C THR A 43 19.97 5.50 -13.09
N LYS A 44 19.08 5.95 -14.00
CA LYS A 44 19.47 6.56 -15.27
C LYS A 44 20.25 7.87 -15.09
N GLU A 45 19.91 8.66 -14.07
CA GLU A 45 20.60 9.91 -13.72
C GLU A 45 21.91 9.66 -12.91
N GLY A 46 22.23 8.40 -12.62
CA GLY A 46 23.48 8.01 -11.94
C GLY A 46 23.46 8.16 -10.42
N TYR A 47 22.27 8.16 -9.81
CA TYR A 47 22.17 8.07 -8.34
C TYR A 47 22.56 6.67 -7.86
N ARG A 48 23.13 6.61 -6.66
CA ARG A 48 23.50 5.34 -6.03
C ARG A 48 22.25 4.59 -5.52
N PRO A 49 22.30 3.24 -5.44
CA PRO A 49 21.16 2.45 -4.96
C PRO A 49 20.62 2.90 -3.59
N TRP A 50 21.48 3.20 -2.62
CA TRP A 50 21.03 3.68 -1.32
C TRP A 50 20.23 4.98 -1.37
N GLN A 51 20.57 5.90 -2.30
CA GLN A 51 19.83 7.14 -2.51
C GLN A 51 18.44 6.85 -3.07
N VAL A 52 18.33 5.90 -4.00
CA VAL A 52 17.05 5.41 -4.52
C VAL A 52 16.21 4.84 -3.38
N GLY A 53 16.81 4.00 -2.54
CA GLY A 53 16.15 3.42 -1.37
C GLY A 53 15.60 4.46 -0.41
N VAL A 54 16.37 5.48 -0.09
CA VAL A 54 15.92 6.58 0.81
C VAL A 54 14.77 7.37 0.18
N VAL A 55 14.83 7.68 -1.12
CA VAL A 55 13.74 8.42 -1.81
C VAL A 55 12.45 7.59 -1.84
N VAL A 56 12.55 6.29 -2.11
CA VAL A 56 11.37 5.40 -2.08
C VAL A 56 10.83 5.26 -0.65
N GLY A 57 11.71 5.04 0.33
CA GLY A 57 11.33 4.89 1.73
C GLY A 57 10.71 6.15 2.36
N ALA A 58 11.16 7.34 1.94
CA ALA A 58 10.66 8.62 2.42
C ALA A 58 9.13 8.77 2.28
N TYR A 59 8.55 8.19 1.26
CA TYR A 59 7.10 8.11 1.09
C TYR A 59 6.42 7.40 2.28
N GLY A 60 6.95 6.26 2.70
CA GLY A 60 6.39 5.48 3.81
C GLY A 60 6.45 6.21 5.16
N LEU A 61 7.43 7.10 5.36
CA LEU A 61 7.44 8.00 6.51
C LEU A 61 6.46 9.15 6.35
N GLY A 62 6.32 9.67 5.13
CA GLY A 62 5.42 10.76 4.80
C GLY A 62 3.96 10.47 5.16
N ILE A 63 3.47 9.25 4.96
CA ILE A 63 2.05 8.90 5.21
C ILE A 63 1.59 9.14 6.66
N PHE A 64 2.51 9.24 7.62
CA PHE A 64 2.18 9.51 9.02
C PHE A 64 2.02 11.00 9.34
N LEU A 65 2.63 11.90 8.56
CA LEU A 65 2.76 13.32 8.93
C LEU A 65 1.43 14.02 9.16
N LEU A 66 0.46 13.82 8.29
CA LEU A 66 -0.85 14.48 8.41
C LEU A 66 -1.89 13.64 9.14
N GLY A 67 -1.53 12.41 9.55
CA GLY A 67 -2.46 11.48 10.17
C GLY A 67 -3.09 12.00 11.46
N GLY A 68 -2.28 12.57 12.35
CA GLY A 68 -2.76 13.11 13.63
C GLY A 68 -3.73 14.29 13.49
N PHE A 69 -3.72 14.97 12.35
CA PHE A 69 -4.62 16.08 12.03
C PHE A 69 -5.90 15.61 11.31
N CYS A 70 -5.95 14.36 10.86
CA CYS A 70 -7.06 13.83 10.06
C CYS A 70 -8.41 14.02 10.75
N SER A 71 -8.52 13.70 12.05
CA SER A 71 -9.76 13.81 12.80
C SER A 71 -10.25 15.25 12.86
N TYR A 72 -9.35 16.20 13.17
CA TYR A 72 -9.66 17.63 13.17
C TYR A 72 -10.13 18.12 11.80
N LEU A 73 -9.39 17.83 10.72
CA LEU A 73 -9.70 18.28 9.37
C LEU A 73 -11.06 17.76 8.89
N VAL A 74 -11.36 16.48 9.14
CA VAL A 74 -12.60 15.83 8.71
C VAL A 74 -13.82 16.32 9.50
N GLN A 75 -13.64 16.79 10.74
CA GLN A 75 -14.71 17.29 11.59
C GLN A 75 -14.89 18.79 11.44
N ARG A 76 -13.85 19.55 11.18
CA ARG A 76 -13.91 20.99 10.94
C ARG A 76 -14.40 21.34 9.54
N TYR A 77 -13.96 20.57 8.54
CA TYR A 77 -14.31 20.77 7.13
C TYR A 77 -15.21 19.64 6.62
N ARG A 78 -15.77 19.80 5.44
CA ARG A 78 -16.52 18.72 4.79
C ARG A 78 -15.55 17.59 4.41
N ARG A 79 -15.86 16.37 4.83
CA ARG A 79 -15.04 15.16 4.65
C ARG A 79 -14.61 14.94 3.19
N ASN A 80 -15.54 15.08 2.26
CA ASN A 80 -15.27 14.95 0.82
C ASN A 80 -14.31 16.02 0.31
N ARG A 81 -14.38 17.28 0.82
CA ARG A 81 -13.45 18.34 0.43
C ARG A 81 -12.03 18.08 0.93
N VAL A 82 -11.87 17.54 2.14
CA VAL A 82 -10.57 17.16 2.68
C VAL A 82 -9.95 16.06 1.80
N CYS A 83 -10.73 15.04 1.44
CA CYS A 83 -10.28 13.99 0.54
C CYS A 83 -9.91 14.54 -0.86
N GLN A 84 -10.78 15.36 -1.46
CA GLN A 84 -10.53 15.98 -2.76
C GLN A 84 -9.27 16.87 -2.76
N PHE A 85 -9.09 17.68 -1.73
CA PHE A 85 -7.89 18.51 -1.57
C PHE A 85 -6.63 17.63 -1.49
N SER A 86 -6.66 16.57 -0.69
CA SER A 86 -5.52 15.66 -0.54
C SER A 86 -5.18 14.96 -1.86
N ILE A 87 -6.18 14.47 -2.61
CA ILE A 87 -5.97 13.86 -3.93
C ILE A 87 -5.42 14.89 -4.93
N CYS A 88 -5.92 16.13 -4.89
CA CYS A 88 -5.41 17.22 -5.72
C CYS A 88 -3.92 17.50 -5.43
N CYS A 89 -3.52 17.52 -4.16
CA CYS A 89 -2.11 17.68 -3.79
C CYS A 89 -1.25 16.49 -4.27
N VAL A 90 -1.74 15.25 -4.20
CA VAL A 90 -1.05 14.09 -4.78
C VAL A 90 -0.87 14.27 -6.30
N ALA A 91 -1.92 14.69 -7.01
CA ALA A 91 -1.84 14.97 -8.45
C ALA A 91 -0.81 16.07 -8.76
N VAL A 92 -0.78 17.15 -8.00
CA VAL A 92 0.23 18.20 -8.13
C VAL A 92 1.64 17.67 -7.91
N CYS A 93 1.85 16.77 -6.93
CA CYS A 93 3.16 16.14 -6.73
C CYS A 93 3.63 15.37 -7.99
N HIS A 94 2.73 14.67 -8.69
CA HIS A 94 3.09 13.99 -9.94
C HIS A 94 3.50 14.97 -11.04
N VAL A 95 2.81 16.11 -11.15
CA VAL A 95 3.18 17.18 -12.09
C VAL A 95 4.55 17.77 -11.76
N VAL A 96 4.79 18.05 -10.48
CA VAL A 96 6.10 18.58 -10.06
C VAL A 96 7.21 17.58 -10.37
N LEU A 97 7.03 16.28 -10.07
CA LEU A 97 7.99 15.23 -10.42
C LEU A 97 8.26 15.15 -11.94
N TYR A 98 7.25 15.34 -12.78
CA TYR A 98 7.41 15.41 -14.23
C TYR A 98 8.26 16.59 -14.67
N TYR A 99 8.02 17.79 -14.11
CA TYR A 99 8.82 18.97 -14.41
C TYR A 99 10.25 18.84 -13.90
N LEU A 100 10.46 18.22 -12.76
CA LEU A 100 11.78 17.92 -12.22
C LEU A 100 12.59 17.01 -13.17
N ASP A 101 11.93 16.09 -13.88
CA ASP A 101 12.57 15.22 -14.88
C ASP A 101 12.82 15.94 -16.22
N THR A 102 11.87 16.79 -16.66
CA THR A 102 11.82 17.22 -18.05
C THR A 102 12.52 18.56 -18.31
N PHE A 103 12.40 19.52 -17.41
CA PHE A 103 12.77 20.92 -17.71
C PHE A 103 14.04 21.40 -17.03
N TRP A 104 14.60 20.66 -16.11
CA TRP A 104 15.78 21.10 -15.41
C TRP A 104 16.99 20.25 -15.75
N ASN A 105 17.85 20.76 -16.59
CA ASN A 105 19.23 20.27 -16.79
C ASN A 105 20.10 20.39 -15.52
N ILE A 106 19.54 20.82 -14.42
CA ILE A 106 20.20 20.91 -13.12
C ILE A 106 19.89 19.61 -12.40
N LYS A 107 20.91 18.82 -12.06
CA LYS A 107 20.77 17.70 -11.14
C LYS A 107 20.16 18.24 -9.85
N PHE A 108 18.84 17.98 -9.65
CA PHE A 108 18.21 18.28 -8.36
C PHE A 108 18.99 17.54 -7.28
N GLY A 109 19.25 18.25 -6.20
CA GLY A 109 19.77 17.63 -5.02
C GLY A 109 18.85 16.48 -4.60
N PHE A 110 19.42 15.37 -4.24
CA PHE A 110 18.75 14.21 -3.67
C PHE A 110 17.70 14.61 -2.62
N GLU A 111 17.97 15.67 -1.85
CA GLU A 111 17.12 16.21 -0.80
C GLU A 111 15.75 16.68 -1.31
N VAL A 112 15.69 17.23 -2.52
CA VAL A 112 14.44 17.70 -3.13
C VAL A 112 13.54 16.50 -3.48
N LEU A 113 14.13 15.41 -4.01
CA LEU A 113 13.38 14.19 -4.29
C LEU A 113 12.84 13.56 -3.00
N VAL A 114 13.64 13.52 -1.93
CA VAL A 114 13.21 13.04 -0.61
C VAL A 114 12.04 13.90 -0.10
N ALA A 115 12.19 15.23 -0.12
CA ALA A 115 11.13 16.15 0.33
C ALA A 115 9.83 15.97 -0.46
N MET A 116 9.92 15.84 -1.78
CA MET A 116 8.76 15.60 -2.64
C MET A 116 8.07 14.27 -2.34
N ARG A 117 8.83 13.21 -2.04
CA ARG A 117 8.28 11.91 -1.65
C ARG A 117 7.61 11.95 -0.27
N VAL A 118 8.18 12.67 0.68
CA VAL A 118 7.56 12.90 1.99
C VAL A 118 6.24 13.66 1.85
N VAL A 119 6.22 14.74 1.05
CA VAL A 119 5.00 15.53 0.80
C VAL A 119 3.93 14.68 0.11
N LEU A 120 4.29 13.92 -0.93
CA LEU A 120 3.37 13.01 -1.61
C LEU A 120 2.80 11.99 -0.62
N GLY A 121 3.64 11.38 0.22
CA GLY A 121 3.22 10.46 1.25
C GLY A 121 2.24 11.09 2.24
N ALA A 122 2.51 12.32 2.71
CA ALA A 122 1.67 13.03 3.66
C ALA A 122 0.24 13.24 3.11
N PHE A 123 0.12 13.70 1.89
CA PHE A 123 -1.20 13.91 1.26
C PHE A 123 -1.87 12.60 0.86
N LEU A 124 -1.12 11.57 0.44
CA LEU A 124 -1.70 10.26 0.21
C LEU A 124 -2.23 9.63 1.50
N GLY A 125 -1.47 9.71 2.60
CA GLY A 125 -1.92 9.24 3.90
C GLY A 125 -3.25 9.88 4.31
N LEU A 126 -3.35 11.22 4.20
CA LEU A 126 -4.58 11.94 4.49
C LEU A 126 -5.73 11.57 3.52
N ALA A 127 -5.45 11.40 2.22
CA ALA A 127 -6.43 10.96 1.24
C ALA A 127 -6.97 9.56 1.57
N GLN A 128 -6.12 8.61 1.89
CA GLN A 128 -6.51 7.24 2.24
C GLN A 128 -7.28 7.16 3.55
N MET A 129 -6.84 7.90 4.59
CA MET A 129 -7.56 7.97 5.86
C MET A 129 -8.96 8.56 5.69
N THR A 130 -9.13 9.54 4.81
CA THR A 130 -10.45 10.12 4.54
C THR A 130 -11.29 9.24 3.61
N LEU A 131 -10.72 8.68 2.56
CA LEU A 131 -11.44 7.86 1.58
C LEU A 131 -11.90 6.54 2.20
N ALA A 132 -10.98 5.70 2.63
CA ALA A 132 -11.29 4.35 3.09
C ALA A 132 -11.94 4.33 4.48
N SER A 133 -11.48 5.17 5.42
CA SER A 133 -11.99 5.13 6.79
C SER A 133 -13.23 5.97 7.04
N THR A 134 -13.57 6.89 6.14
CA THR A 134 -14.67 7.82 6.36
C THR A 134 -15.70 7.79 5.24
N LEU A 135 -15.29 8.09 4.00
CA LEU A 135 -16.24 8.23 2.88
C LEU A 135 -16.89 6.90 2.53
N VAL A 136 -16.14 5.80 2.51
CA VAL A 136 -16.67 4.46 2.26
C VAL A 136 -17.69 4.07 3.34
N ILE A 137 -17.36 4.33 4.62
CA ILE A 137 -18.25 4.03 5.74
C ILE A 137 -19.53 4.87 5.69
N ASP A 138 -19.45 6.12 5.26
CA ASP A 138 -20.60 7.03 5.18
C ASP A 138 -21.59 6.65 4.06
N THR A 139 -21.16 5.86 3.07
CA THR A 139 -22.02 5.38 1.97
C THR A 139 -22.68 4.03 2.25
N CYS A 140 -22.36 3.38 3.37
CA CYS A 140 -22.81 2.03 3.68
C CYS A 140 -23.61 1.97 4.99
N GLU A 141 -24.57 1.04 5.05
CA GLU A 141 -25.28 0.72 6.27
C GLU A 141 -24.36 0.13 7.34
N SER A 142 -24.75 0.28 8.61
CA SER A 142 -23.92 -0.11 9.75
C SER A 142 -23.44 -1.57 9.71
N PHE A 143 -24.30 -2.48 9.27
CA PHE A 143 -23.99 -3.91 9.16
C PHE A 143 -23.07 -4.25 7.97
N GLN A 144 -23.05 -3.42 6.93
CA GLN A 144 -22.23 -3.61 5.71
C GLN A 144 -20.82 -3.04 5.81
N ARG A 145 -20.51 -2.22 6.83
CA ARG A 145 -19.24 -1.48 6.95
C ARG A 145 -18.00 -2.37 6.93
N THR A 146 -18.08 -3.54 7.53
CA THR A 146 -16.96 -4.50 7.54
C THR A 146 -16.69 -5.02 6.14
N GLU A 147 -17.73 -5.40 5.42
CA GLU A 147 -17.64 -5.87 4.05
C GLU A 147 -17.18 -4.76 3.10
N ALA A 148 -17.70 -3.54 3.26
CA ALA A 148 -17.30 -2.38 2.48
C ALA A 148 -15.80 -2.07 2.63
N ASN A 149 -15.27 -2.07 3.85
CA ASN A 149 -13.85 -1.88 4.10
C ASN A 149 -13.00 -3.01 3.51
N TYR A 150 -13.47 -4.24 3.64
CA TYR A 150 -12.82 -5.40 3.06
C TYR A 150 -12.70 -5.29 1.53
N ILE A 151 -13.80 -5.00 0.84
CA ILE A 151 -13.82 -4.84 -0.61
C ILE A 151 -12.93 -3.68 -1.06
N THR A 152 -13.09 -2.51 -0.43
CA THR A 152 -12.30 -1.32 -0.77
C THR A 152 -10.79 -1.56 -0.59
N SER A 153 -10.39 -2.34 0.42
CA SER A 153 -9.00 -2.70 0.63
C SER A 153 -8.43 -3.62 -0.47
N TRP A 154 -9.28 -4.45 -1.11
CA TRP A 154 -8.85 -5.25 -2.26
C TRP A 154 -8.55 -4.37 -3.47
N PHE A 155 -9.37 -3.36 -3.74
CA PHE A 155 -9.09 -2.40 -4.81
C PHE A 155 -7.77 -1.67 -4.59
N ALA A 156 -7.44 -1.29 -3.35
CA ALA A 156 -6.13 -0.71 -3.03
C ALA A 156 -4.98 -1.71 -3.24
N ARG A 157 -5.13 -2.97 -2.82
CA ARG A 157 -4.07 -3.99 -2.94
C ARG A 157 -3.77 -4.38 -4.38
N PHE A 158 -4.76 -4.41 -5.26
CA PHE A 158 -4.52 -4.67 -6.69
C PHE A 158 -3.57 -3.65 -7.31
N SER A 159 -3.49 -2.44 -6.77
CA SER A 159 -2.62 -1.38 -7.30
C SER A 159 -1.12 -1.73 -7.23
N ILE A 160 -0.71 -2.61 -6.29
CA ILE A 160 0.70 -3.04 -6.17
C ILE A 160 1.20 -3.76 -7.43
N ALA A 161 0.30 -4.43 -8.14
CA ALA A 161 0.59 -5.08 -9.40
C ALA A 161 0.22 -4.20 -10.60
N THR A 162 -0.96 -3.56 -10.58
CA THR A 162 -1.43 -2.75 -11.72
C THR A 162 -0.58 -1.51 -11.96
N GLY A 163 0.00 -0.91 -10.92
CA GLY A 163 0.92 0.23 -11.06
C GLY A 163 2.15 -0.11 -11.91
N PRO A 164 2.99 -1.08 -11.52
CA PRO A 164 4.12 -1.54 -12.31
C PRO A 164 3.75 -2.08 -13.69
N VAL A 165 2.62 -2.79 -13.85
CA VAL A 165 2.12 -3.24 -15.17
C VAL A 165 1.92 -2.05 -16.10
N LEU A 166 1.27 -0.98 -15.64
CA LEU A 166 1.08 0.23 -16.44
C LEU A 166 2.41 0.89 -16.80
N VAL A 167 3.37 0.96 -15.89
CA VAL A 167 4.71 1.50 -16.17
C VAL A 167 5.39 0.68 -17.26
N TRP A 168 5.36 -0.65 -17.18
CA TRP A 168 5.91 -1.53 -18.20
C TRP A 168 5.26 -1.32 -19.57
N LEU A 169 3.94 -1.21 -19.64
CA LEU A 169 3.22 -0.90 -20.88
C LEU A 169 3.65 0.46 -21.45
N ILE A 170 3.78 1.48 -20.59
CA ILE A 170 4.25 2.81 -21.01
C ILE A 170 5.68 2.73 -21.57
N CYS A 171 6.57 1.98 -20.92
CA CYS A 171 7.94 1.82 -21.37
C CYS A 171 8.03 1.08 -22.70
N THR A 172 7.16 0.08 -22.92
CA THR A 172 7.18 -0.75 -24.14
C THR A 172 6.64 0.00 -25.36
N PHE A 173 5.54 0.76 -25.20
CA PHE A 173 4.85 1.40 -26.33
C PHE A 173 5.18 2.88 -26.49
N PHE A 174 5.71 3.52 -25.44
CA PHE A 174 5.95 4.96 -25.38
C PHE A 174 7.30 5.26 -24.71
N ASN A 175 7.39 6.40 -24.04
CA ASN A 175 8.56 6.82 -23.29
C ASN A 175 8.28 6.76 -21.78
N MET A 176 9.25 6.30 -21.00
CA MET A 176 9.20 6.23 -19.52
C MET A 176 8.79 7.55 -18.87
N ARG A 177 9.13 8.70 -19.47
CA ARG A 177 8.72 10.04 -18.99
C ARG A 177 7.21 10.20 -18.88
N LEU A 178 6.41 9.46 -19.66
CA LEU A 178 4.96 9.49 -19.60
C LEU A 178 4.39 8.82 -18.32
N THR A 179 5.21 8.16 -17.53
CA THR A 179 4.80 7.58 -16.23
C THR A 179 4.20 8.63 -15.32
N PHE A 180 4.83 9.80 -15.19
CA PHE A 180 4.34 10.88 -14.31
C PHE A 180 3.04 11.53 -14.82
N PRO A 181 2.90 11.90 -16.10
CA PRO A 181 1.63 12.38 -16.64
C PRO A 181 0.50 11.36 -16.53
N VAL A 182 0.76 10.08 -16.75
CA VAL A 182 -0.25 9.03 -16.60
C VAL A 182 -0.65 8.88 -15.12
N ALA A 183 0.30 8.90 -14.20
CA ALA A 183 0.02 8.90 -12.76
C ALA A 183 -0.83 10.11 -12.34
N PHE A 184 -0.53 11.31 -12.89
CA PHE A 184 -1.37 12.49 -12.70
C PHE A 184 -2.81 12.28 -13.21
N LEU A 185 -2.98 11.73 -14.41
CA LEU A 185 -4.32 11.47 -14.98
C LEU A 185 -5.11 10.46 -14.15
N LEU A 186 -4.45 9.43 -13.59
CA LEU A 186 -5.09 8.47 -12.69
C LEU A 186 -5.54 9.15 -11.38
N ALA A 187 -4.68 9.97 -10.77
CA ALA A 187 -5.04 10.75 -9.58
C ALA A 187 -6.20 11.72 -9.88
N LEU A 188 -6.19 12.38 -11.04
CA LEU A 188 -7.29 13.24 -11.48
C LEU A 188 -8.58 12.43 -11.70
N GLY A 189 -8.49 11.24 -12.28
CA GLY A 189 -9.62 10.31 -12.41
C GLY A 189 -10.22 9.95 -11.05
N ALA A 190 -9.37 9.64 -10.06
CA ALA A 190 -9.81 9.41 -8.69
C ALA A 190 -10.53 10.64 -8.10
N LEU A 191 -9.98 11.84 -8.29
CA LEU A 191 -10.60 13.09 -7.86
C LEU A 191 -11.99 13.30 -8.47
N VAL A 192 -12.13 13.05 -9.76
CA VAL A 192 -13.42 13.16 -10.49
C VAL A 192 -14.43 12.16 -9.93
N LEU A 193 -14.02 10.91 -9.68
CA LEU A 193 -14.92 9.89 -9.11
C LEU A 193 -15.41 10.28 -7.72
N VAL A 194 -14.52 10.71 -6.83
CA VAL A 194 -14.88 11.19 -5.47
C VAL A 194 -15.80 12.41 -5.54
N SER A 195 -15.56 13.32 -6.50
CA SER A 195 -16.36 14.54 -6.66
C SER A 195 -17.81 14.27 -7.09
N ARG A 196 -18.05 13.13 -7.75
CA ARG A 196 -19.39 12.73 -8.22
C ARG A 196 -20.22 12.01 -7.15
N VAL A 197 -19.65 11.72 -5.98
CA VAL A 197 -20.37 11.10 -4.86
C VAL A 197 -20.97 12.17 -3.98
N LYS A 198 -22.27 12.04 -3.68
CA LYS A 198 -22.98 12.96 -2.78
C LYS A 198 -22.87 12.43 -1.34
N PHE A 199 -22.33 13.22 -0.46
CA PHE A 199 -22.26 12.91 0.97
C PHE A 199 -23.21 13.78 1.76
N PRO A 200 -23.86 13.22 2.82
CA PRO A 200 -24.73 14.00 3.69
C PRO A 200 -23.92 15.12 4.36
N PHE A 201 -24.54 16.27 4.49
CA PHE A 201 -23.94 17.39 5.23
C PHE A 201 -23.94 17.05 6.72
N LYS A 202 -22.78 17.19 7.34
CA LYS A 202 -22.63 17.13 8.80
C LYS A 202 -22.10 18.48 9.27
N ALA A 203 -22.77 19.07 10.26
CA ALA A 203 -22.31 20.31 10.86
C ALA A 203 -20.91 20.18 11.44
N PRO A 204 -20.03 21.19 11.29
CA PRO A 204 -18.73 21.19 11.94
C PRO A 204 -18.85 21.06 13.46
N ALA A 205 -17.92 20.37 14.10
CA ALA A 205 -17.83 20.32 15.54
C ALA A 205 -16.94 21.46 16.06
N ASP A 206 -17.42 22.19 17.08
CA ASP A 206 -16.77 23.44 17.53
C ASP A 206 -15.59 23.22 18.49
N HIS A 207 -15.54 22.09 19.20
CA HIS A 207 -14.52 21.82 20.22
C HIS A 207 -13.80 20.49 19.95
N MET A 208 -12.83 20.51 19.00
CA MET A 208 -12.06 19.32 18.68
C MET A 208 -10.55 19.59 18.87
N PRO A 209 -9.82 18.62 19.48
CA PRO A 209 -8.37 18.75 19.58
C PRO A 209 -7.75 18.76 18.18
N LEU A 210 -6.75 19.61 17.99
CA LEU A 210 -6.03 19.74 16.73
C LEU A 210 -5.34 18.43 16.36
N PHE A 211 -4.81 17.72 17.33
CA PHE A 211 -4.10 16.45 17.18
C PHE A 211 -4.82 15.33 17.93
N SER A 212 -5.07 14.22 17.22
CA SER A 212 -5.78 13.04 17.78
C SER A 212 -5.32 11.76 17.08
N SER A 213 -5.28 10.66 17.81
CA SER A 213 -5.08 9.31 17.24
C SER A 213 -6.34 8.77 16.55
N ASP A 214 -7.52 9.38 16.78
CA ASP A 214 -8.75 8.97 16.10
C ASP A 214 -8.62 9.13 14.58
N ARG A 215 -9.14 8.15 13.84
CA ARG A 215 -9.04 8.04 12.36
C ARG A 215 -7.63 7.94 11.82
N PHE A 216 -6.61 7.95 12.66
CA PHE A 216 -5.22 7.86 12.30
C PHE A 216 -4.62 6.52 12.71
N PHE A 217 -4.42 6.30 14.01
CA PHE A 217 -3.69 5.16 14.52
C PHE A 217 -4.38 4.52 15.72
N LEU A 218 -4.45 3.18 15.74
CA LEU A 218 -5.03 2.38 16.81
C LEU A 218 -3.91 1.86 17.74
N PRO A 219 -3.60 2.52 18.87
CA PRO A 219 -2.45 2.14 19.70
C PRO A 219 -2.53 0.71 20.22
N GLN A 220 -3.74 0.24 20.53
CA GLN A 220 -3.97 -1.14 20.95
C GLN A 220 -3.67 -2.17 19.85
N GLY A 221 -3.50 -1.77 18.59
CA GLY A 221 -3.15 -2.63 17.46
C GLY A 221 -1.65 -2.76 17.20
N ILE A 222 -0.77 -2.22 18.04
CA ILE A 222 0.69 -2.24 17.84
C ILE A 222 1.27 -3.63 17.55
N PRO A 223 0.89 -4.73 18.23
CA PRO A 223 1.42 -6.05 17.90
C PRO A 223 1.05 -6.51 16.48
N LEU A 224 -0.17 -6.21 16.02
CA LEU A 224 -0.58 -6.46 14.64
C LEU A 224 0.21 -5.56 13.66
N PHE A 225 0.43 -4.30 14.03
CA PHE A 225 1.17 -3.33 13.23
C PHE A 225 2.59 -3.81 12.95
N VAL A 226 3.34 -4.14 13.99
CA VAL A 226 4.73 -4.61 13.86
C VAL A 226 4.79 -5.87 13.00
N ASN A 227 3.88 -6.82 13.21
CA ASN A 227 3.87 -8.06 12.44
C ASN A 227 3.60 -7.83 10.94
N ILE A 228 2.62 -6.96 10.58
CA ILE A 228 2.37 -6.59 9.18
C ILE A 228 3.59 -5.88 8.57
N VAL A 229 4.21 -4.95 9.31
CA VAL A 229 5.41 -4.25 8.81
C VAL A 229 6.51 -5.24 8.46
N LEU A 230 6.76 -6.24 9.30
CA LEU A 230 7.78 -7.27 9.03
C LEU A 230 7.44 -8.10 7.77
N ILE A 231 6.18 -8.54 7.65
CA ILE A 231 5.74 -9.32 6.49
C ILE A 231 5.83 -8.50 5.20
N MET A 232 5.36 -7.27 5.24
CA MET A 232 5.35 -6.42 4.06
C MET A 232 6.75 -5.90 3.72
N ALA A 233 7.66 -5.78 4.71
CA ALA A 233 9.05 -5.45 4.45
C ALA A 233 9.76 -6.60 3.72
N SER A 234 9.49 -7.85 4.07
CA SER A 234 9.98 -9.00 3.33
C SER A 234 9.52 -8.97 1.86
N ALA A 235 8.21 -8.83 1.61
CA ALA A 235 7.69 -8.66 0.26
C ALA A 235 8.26 -7.43 -0.46
N GLY A 236 8.49 -6.34 0.25
CA GLY A 236 9.10 -5.11 -0.27
C GLY A 236 10.53 -5.32 -0.77
N MET A 237 11.32 -6.16 -0.10
CA MET A 237 12.67 -6.51 -0.56
C MET A 237 12.65 -7.22 -1.91
N TYR A 238 11.66 -8.10 -2.15
CA TYR A 238 11.47 -8.70 -3.46
C TYR A 238 11.21 -7.65 -4.55
N PHE A 239 10.41 -6.61 -4.27
CA PHE A 239 10.15 -5.52 -5.23
C PHE A 239 11.34 -4.57 -5.47
N ALA A 240 12.39 -4.63 -4.67
CA ALA A 240 13.63 -3.90 -4.95
C ALA A 240 14.45 -4.55 -6.07
N ILE A 241 14.20 -5.81 -6.40
CA ILE A 241 14.83 -6.51 -7.52
C ILE A 241 14.15 -6.06 -8.82
N PRO A 242 14.89 -5.82 -9.92
CA PRO A 242 14.29 -5.54 -11.22
C PRO A 242 13.50 -6.74 -11.74
N HIS A 243 12.24 -6.52 -12.10
CA HIS A 243 11.35 -7.56 -12.62
C HIS A 243 10.80 -7.20 -13.99
N ASN A 244 10.45 -8.23 -14.77
CA ASN A 244 9.80 -8.08 -16.07
C ASN A 244 8.26 -7.97 -15.92
N LEU A 245 7.58 -7.72 -17.05
CA LEU A 245 6.12 -7.60 -17.09
C LEU A 245 5.42 -8.88 -16.60
N THR A 246 5.95 -10.06 -16.94
CA THR A 246 5.38 -11.36 -16.56
C THR A 246 5.23 -11.48 -15.05
N VAL A 247 6.25 -11.07 -14.28
CA VAL A 247 6.25 -11.12 -12.82
C VAL A 247 5.09 -10.29 -12.24
N TYR A 248 4.87 -9.08 -12.73
CA TYR A 248 3.77 -8.24 -12.23
C TYR A 248 2.38 -8.74 -12.64
N LEU A 249 2.25 -9.34 -13.84
CA LEU A 249 1.00 -9.98 -14.26
C LEU A 249 0.72 -11.23 -13.43
N MET A 250 1.74 -12.03 -13.12
CA MET A 250 1.60 -13.21 -12.25
C MET A 250 1.31 -12.83 -10.80
N LEU A 251 1.89 -11.73 -10.30
CA LEU A 251 1.54 -11.17 -9.00
C LEU A 251 0.05 -10.76 -8.95
N LEU A 252 -0.44 -10.12 -9.99
CA LEU A 252 -1.85 -9.77 -10.11
C LEU A 252 -2.74 -11.04 -10.13
N ALA A 253 -2.34 -12.06 -10.88
CA ALA A 253 -3.03 -13.34 -10.91
C ALA A 253 -3.06 -13.99 -9.52
N GLY A 254 -1.95 -13.97 -8.78
CA GLY A 254 -1.88 -14.44 -7.38
C GLY A 254 -2.85 -13.71 -6.45
N LEU A 255 -2.94 -12.38 -6.57
CA LEU A 255 -3.91 -11.58 -5.81
C LEU A 255 -5.37 -11.95 -6.17
N VAL A 256 -5.67 -12.18 -7.45
CA VAL A 256 -7.00 -12.63 -7.88
C VAL A 256 -7.31 -14.03 -7.33
N VAL A 257 -6.35 -14.94 -7.40
CA VAL A 257 -6.49 -16.28 -6.81
C VAL A 257 -6.73 -16.18 -5.30
N ALA A 258 -6.10 -15.24 -4.59
CA ALA A 258 -6.36 -15.02 -3.17
C ALA A 258 -7.83 -14.64 -2.88
N VAL A 259 -8.43 -13.76 -3.68
CA VAL A 259 -9.87 -13.42 -3.55
C VAL A 259 -10.75 -14.65 -3.72
N ILE A 260 -10.44 -15.49 -4.72
CA ILE A 260 -11.18 -16.72 -4.99
C ILE A 260 -10.98 -17.74 -3.85
N ALA A 261 -9.73 -17.92 -3.41
CA ALA A 261 -9.37 -18.83 -2.34
C ALA A 261 -10.06 -18.46 -1.02
N GLU A 262 -10.13 -17.18 -0.68
CA GLU A 262 -10.83 -16.72 0.52
C GLU A 262 -12.31 -17.05 0.52
N LYS A 263 -12.94 -17.01 -0.63
CA LYS A 263 -14.37 -17.30 -0.76
C LYS A 263 -14.67 -18.80 -0.75
N TYR A 264 -13.83 -19.61 -1.38
CA TYR A 264 -14.16 -21.03 -1.64
C TYR A 264 -13.28 -22.02 -0.85
N VAL A 265 -12.02 -21.69 -0.61
CA VAL A 265 -11.07 -22.60 0.07
C VAL A 265 -11.00 -22.32 1.57
N PHE A 266 -10.99 -21.03 1.93
CA PHE A 266 -10.83 -20.59 3.31
C PHE A 266 -12.13 -20.19 4.01
N ALA A 267 -13.30 -20.49 3.41
CA ALA A 267 -14.59 -20.07 3.97
C ALA A 267 -14.79 -20.54 5.42
N ASP A 268 -14.48 -21.80 5.70
CA ASP A 268 -14.65 -22.44 7.02
C ASP A 268 -13.32 -22.61 7.78
N ALA A 269 -12.22 -22.16 7.22
CA ALA A 269 -10.91 -22.33 7.85
C ALA A 269 -10.70 -21.36 9.02
N ASP A 270 -10.00 -21.81 10.05
CA ASP A 270 -9.63 -20.98 11.20
C ASP A 270 -8.72 -19.80 10.76
N LEU A 271 -8.99 -18.62 11.28
CA LEU A 271 -8.28 -17.38 10.92
C LEU A 271 -6.77 -17.46 11.19
N LYS A 272 -6.37 -18.22 12.24
CA LYS A 272 -4.96 -18.45 12.55
C LYS A 272 -4.27 -19.23 11.42
N SER A 273 -4.89 -20.33 11.02
CA SER A 273 -4.37 -21.20 9.98
C SER A 273 -4.22 -20.48 8.64
N GLN A 274 -5.15 -19.59 8.31
CA GLN A 274 -5.08 -18.80 7.08
C GLN A 274 -3.86 -17.85 7.06
N VAL A 275 -3.57 -17.19 8.18
CA VAL A 275 -2.38 -16.33 8.28
C VAL A 275 -1.10 -17.16 8.19
N VAL A 276 -1.05 -18.31 8.86
CA VAL A 276 0.11 -19.22 8.80
C VAL A 276 0.34 -19.70 7.36
N VAL A 277 -0.73 -20.10 6.65
CA VAL A 277 -0.64 -20.48 5.22
C VAL A 277 -0.12 -19.31 4.38
N GLY A 278 -0.65 -18.09 4.59
CA GLY A 278 -0.17 -16.91 3.88
C GLY A 278 1.33 -16.64 4.11
N LEU A 279 1.82 -16.78 5.34
CA LEU A 279 3.24 -16.65 5.68
C LEU A 279 4.10 -17.75 5.06
N ILE A 280 3.62 -18.99 5.05
CA ILE A 280 4.30 -20.10 4.39
C ILE A 280 4.39 -19.86 2.87
N LEU A 281 3.33 -19.33 2.24
CA LEU A 281 3.34 -19.02 0.81
C LEU A 281 4.36 -17.93 0.47
N ILE A 282 4.47 -16.87 1.28
CA ILE A 282 5.50 -15.84 1.11
C ILE A 282 6.89 -16.43 1.29
N GLY A 283 7.13 -17.19 2.37
CA GLY A 283 8.41 -17.84 2.61
C GLY A 283 8.79 -18.84 1.51
N ALA A 284 7.82 -19.58 0.98
CA ALA A 284 8.03 -20.49 -0.16
C ALA A 284 8.40 -19.71 -1.43
N ALA A 285 7.74 -18.58 -1.70
CA ALA A 285 8.09 -17.70 -2.82
C ALA A 285 9.53 -17.21 -2.70
N GLU A 286 9.94 -16.72 -1.53
CA GLU A 286 11.30 -16.27 -1.26
C GLU A 286 12.32 -17.39 -1.40
N PHE A 287 12.01 -18.58 -0.85
CA PHE A 287 12.88 -19.74 -0.96
C PHE A 287 13.07 -20.21 -2.41
N VAL A 288 11.99 -20.29 -3.18
CA VAL A 288 12.04 -20.66 -4.61
C VAL A 288 12.82 -19.62 -5.41
N SER A 289 12.74 -18.35 -5.05
CA SER A 289 13.50 -17.26 -5.70
C SER A 289 15.02 -17.37 -5.54
N LEU A 290 15.51 -18.18 -4.60
CA LEU A 290 16.95 -18.45 -4.45
C LEU A 290 17.50 -19.39 -5.52
N ASN A 291 16.66 -20.08 -6.27
CA ASN A 291 17.08 -20.95 -7.34
C ASN A 291 17.33 -20.15 -8.64
N ASP A 292 17.95 -20.80 -9.62
CA ASP A 292 18.18 -20.21 -10.93
C ASP A 292 16.88 -19.68 -11.53
N GLN A 293 17.00 -18.56 -12.26
CA GLN A 293 15.88 -17.81 -12.80
C GLN A 293 15.29 -18.48 -14.06
N ASP A 294 14.74 -19.68 -13.88
CA ASP A 294 13.97 -20.36 -14.91
C ASP A 294 12.58 -19.72 -15.07
N PHE A 295 12.01 -19.83 -16.26
CA PHE A 295 10.66 -19.33 -16.57
C PHE A 295 9.61 -19.84 -15.56
N ALA A 296 9.76 -21.08 -15.06
CA ALA A 296 8.88 -21.64 -14.04
C ALA A 296 8.96 -20.85 -12.71
N VAL A 297 10.14 -20.39 -12.32
CA VAL A 297 10.37 -19.55 -11.13
C VAL A 297 9.74 -18.17 -11.32
N GLU A 298 9.94 -17.56 -12.49
CA GLU A 298 9.35 -16.25 -12.83
C GLU A 298 7.81 -16.25 -12.79
N VAL A 299 7.16 -17.38 -13.04
CA VAL A 299 5.70 -17.53 -12.99
C VAL A 299 5.24 -17.89 -11.57
N LEU A 300 5.86 -18.88 -10.94
CA LEU A 300 5.40 -19.46 -9.68
C LEU A 300 5.60 -18.48 -8.50
N VAL A 301 6.76 -17.88 -8.43
CA VAL A 301 7.14 -17.00 -7.30
C VAL A 301 6.15 -15.85 -7.11
N PRO A 302 5.87 -15.02 -8.12
CA PRO A 302 4.95 -13.89 -7.94
C PRO A 302 3.50 -14.34 -7.69
N VAL A 303 3.07 -15.50 -8.20
CA VAL A 303 1.75 -16.05 -7.88
C VAL A 303 1.67 -16.42 -6.40
N LEU A 304 2.68 -17.13 -5.87
CA LEU A 304 2.73 -17.48 -4.44
C LEU A 304 2.79 -16.24 -3.55
N LEU A 305 3.62 -15.25 -3.94
CA LEU A 305 3.74 -13.99 -3.23
C LEU A 305 2.41 -13.22 -3.22
N GLY A 306 1.76 -13.08 -4.38
CA GLY A 306 0.47 -12.41 -4.51
C GLY A 306 -0.64 -13.10 -3.71
N LEU A 307 -0.69 -14.44 -3.77
CA LEU A 307 -1.64 -15.24 -2.99
C LEU A 307 -1.39 -15.06 -1.47
N GLY A 308 -0.14 -15.17 -1.01
CA GLY A 308 0.22 -14.99 0.39
C GLY A 308 -0.11 -13.59 0.90
N MET A 309 0.30 -12.55 0.17
CA MET A 309 -0.01 -11.15 0.50
C MET A 309 -1.53 -10.90 0.53
N GLY A 310 -2.27 -11.44 -0.42
CA GLY A 310 -3.72 -11.31 -0.50
C GLY A 310 -4.40 -11.86 0.75
N VAL A 311 -4.11 -13.11 1.11
CA VAL A 311 -4.68 -13.78 2.30
C VAL A 311 -4.29 -13.04 3.59
N ILE A 312 -3.01 -12.70 3.77
CA ILE A 312 -2.55 -11.98 4.97
C ILE A 312 -3.23 -10.62 5.08
N GLY A 313 -3.27 -9.85 4.01
CA GLY A 313 -3.88 -8.52 4.02
C GLY A 313 -5.33 -8.54 4.46
N SER A 314 -6.10 -9.51 3.99
CA SER A 314 -7.51 -9.67 4.35
C SER A 314 -7.70 -10.05 5.82
N ARG A 315 -6.89 -10.98 6.32
CA ARG A 315 -7.02 -11.48 7.68
C ARG A 315 -6.57 -10.45 8.71
N PHE A 316 -5.48 -9.75 8.45
CA PHE A 316 -5.03 -8.68 9.34
C PHE A 316 -5.99 -7.49 9.35
N LEU A 317 -6.57 -7.10 8.22
CA LEU A 317 -7.63 -6.11 8.22
C LEU A 317 -8.82 -6.53 9.10
N LEU A 318 -9.24 -7.80 9.00
CA LEU A 318 -10.31 -8.32 9.84
C LEU A 318 -9.93 -8.32 11.34
N PHE A 319 -8.67 -8.66 11.67
CA PHE A 319 -8.18 -8.58 13.05
C PHE A 319 -8.24 -7.15 13.59
N TYR A 320 -7.81 -6.17 12.82
CA TYR A 320 -7.91 -4.76 13.19
C TYR A 320 -9.37 -4.32 13.41
N ILE A 321 -10.30 -4.71 12.53
CA ILE A 321 -11.72 -4.38 12.66
C ILE A 321 -12.31 -5.03 13.91
N LYS A 322 -11.97 -6.29 14.21
CA LYS A 322 -12.45 -6.99 15.41
C LYS A 322 -11.79 -6.51 16.73
N LEU A 323 -10.61 -5.91 16.66
CA LEU A 323 -9.93 -5.31 17.81
C LEU A 323 -10.50 -3.93 18.15
N ALA A 324 -10.99 -3.21 17.16
CA ALA A 324 -11.48 -1.85 17.30
C ALA A 324 -12.87 -1.81 17.97
N LYS A 325 -13.10 -0.81 18.83
CA LYS A 325 -14.44 -0.48 19.31
C LYS A 325 -15.31 0.03 18.16
N HIS A 326 -16.63 0.00 18.33
CA HIS A 326 -17.57 0.37 17.26
C HIS A 326 -17.29 1.75 16.64
N CYS A 327 -16.89 2.73 17.43
CA CYS A 327 -16.53 4.08 16.95
C CYS A 327 -15.15 4.17 16.29
N GLN A 328 -14.30 3.15 16.46
CA GLN A 328 -12.89 3.15 15.99
C GLN A 328 -12.67 2.33 14.71
N ARG A 329 -13.74 1.89 14.02
CA ARG A 329 -13.60 1.08 12.79
C ARG A 329 -12.84 1.79 11.69
N GLY A 330 -13.01 3.09 11.52
CA GLY A 330 -12.23 3.89 10.58
C GLY A 330 -10.75 3.94 10.96
N THR A 331 -10.45 4.12 12.26
CA THR A 331 -9.08 4.12 12.79
C THR A 331 -8.39 2.78 12.57
N SER A 332 -9.11 1.66 12.67
CA SER A 332 -8.56 0.33 12.42
C SER A 332 -8.12 0.14 10.96
N THR A 333 -8.94 0.59 10.02
CA THR A 333 -8.61 0.54 8.58
C THR A 333 -7.40 1.42 8.25
N SER A 334 -7.33 2.63 8.83
CA SER A 334 -6.16 3.51 8.67
C SER A 334 -4.89 2.88 9.22
N SER A 335 -4.95 2.27 10.42
CA SER A 335 -3.79 1.60 11.03
C SER A 335 -3.28 0.42 10.20
N PHE A 336 -4.19 -0.37 9.64
CA PHE A 336 -3.84 -1.44 8.71
C PHE A 336 -3.13 -0.88 7.46
N PHE A 337 -3.69 0.16 6.84
CA PHE A 337 -3.10 0.83 5.68
C PHE A 337 -1.69 1.35 5.99
N LEU A 338 -1.51 2.04 7.11
CA LEU A 338 -0.20 2.57 7.53
C LEU A 338 0.84 1.46 7.71
N ALA A 339 0.47 0.35 8.34
CA ALA A 339 1.36 -0.79 8.54
C ALA A 339 1.76 -1.45 7.20
N TRP A 340 0.79 -1.62 6.31
CA TRP A 340 0.98 -2.19 4.98
C TRP A 340 1.95 -1.36 4.14
N GLU A 341 1.69 -0.07 3.99
CA GLU A 341 2.50 0.83 3.18
C GLU A 341 3.91 1.04 3.77
N LEU A 342 4.00 1.22 5.10
CA LEU A 342 5.29 1.35 5.77
C LEU A 342 6.15 0.09 5.56
N GLY A 343 5.57 -1.09 5.70
CA GLY A 343 6.28 -2.35 5.49
C GLY A 343 6.85 -2.44 4.09
N ILE A 344 6.01 -2.29 3.06
CA ILE A 344 6.45 -2.35 1.65
C ILE A 344 7.57 -1.35 1.37
N THR A 345 7.39 -0.10 1.76
CA THR A 345 8.37 0.96 1.46
C THR A 345 9.68 0.79 2.22
N LEU A 346 9.64 0.34 3.47
CA LEU A 346 10.84 -0.02 4.23
C LEU A 346 11.57 -1.20 3.59
N GLY A 347 10.85 -2.22 3.14
CA GLY A 347 11.43 -3.38 2.47
C GLY A 347 12.14 -2.98 1.18
N ILE A 348 11.48 -2.19 0.33
CA ILE A 348 12.10 -1.66 -0.90
C ILE A 348 13.33 -0.82 -0.57
N ALA A 349 13.25 0.08 0.42
CA ALA A 349 14.36 0.92 0.84
C ALA A 349 15.56 0.09 1.32
N LEU A 350 15.31 -0.88 2.18
CA LEU A 350 16.33 -1.80 2.68
C LEU A 350 16.95 -2.63 1.54
N GLY A 351 16.13 -3.11 0.61
CA GLY A 351 16.61 -3.84 -0.56
C GLY A 351 17.60 -3.01 -1.39
N PHE A 352 17.30 -1.76 -1.68
CA PHE A 352 18.24 -0.88 -2.39
C PHE A 352 19.50 -0.54 -1.58
N VAL A 353 19.39 -0.40 -0.26
CA VAL A 353 20.58 -0.17 0.60
C VAL A 353 21.50 -1.40 0.59
N LEU A 354 20.94 -2.61 0.64
CA LEU A 354 21.72 -3.84 0.57
C LEU A 354 22.38 -4.01 -0.81
N GLN A 355 21.70 -3.64 -1.90
CA GLN A 355 22.30 -3.62 -3.24
C GLN A 355 23.53 -2.71 -3.31
N ASP A 356 23.50 -1.53 -2.70
CA ASP A 356 24.64 -0.60 -2.69
C ASP A 356 25.83 -1.22 -1.96
N SER A 357 25.57 -1.88 -0.83
CA SER A 357 26.61 -2.56 -0.05
C SER A 357 27.26 -3.71 -0.81
N ALA A 358 26.47 -4.51 -1.53
CA ALA A 358 26.95 -5.60 -2.36
C ALA A 358 27.82 -5.09 -3.53
N CYS A 359 27.41 -4.00 -4.19
CA CYS A 359 28.18 -3.40 -5.28
C CYS A 359 29.54 -2.83 -4.84
N GLN A 360 29.70 -2.44 -3.59
CA GLN A 360 30.97 -1.91 -3.06
C GLN A 360 32.02 -3.00 -2.79
N HIS A 361 31.61 -4.24 -2.62
CA HIS A 361 32.49 -5.34 -2.22
C HIS A 361 33.06 -6.16 -3.39
N LEU A 362 32.58 -5.96 -4.62
CA LEU A 362 32.98 -6.73 -5.80
C LEU A 362 33.41 -5.83 -6.97
N PRO A 363 34.73 -5.59 -7.17
CA PRO A 363 35.23 -4.93 -8.38
C PRO A 363 35.34 -5.94 -9.53
N GLY A 364 34.51 -5.81 -10.56
CA GLY A 364 34.66 -6.46 -11.85
C GLY A 364 33.59 -7.52 -12.20
N GLU A 365 32.98 -7.36 -13.38
CA GLU A 365 31.97 -8.18 -14.07
C GLU A 365 30.51 -8.02 -13.61
N HIS A 366 29.78 -7.22 -14.35
CA HIS A 366 28.38 -6.86 -14.08
C HIS A 366 27.38 -8.04 -14.01
N SER A 367 27.63 -9.16 -14.66
CA SER A 367 26.69 -10.30 -14.70
C SER A 367 26.79 -11.21 -13.46
N VAL A 368 27.98 -11.43 -12.95
CA VAL A 368 28.23 -12.24 -11.74
C VAL A 368 27.77 -11.47 -10.49
N ILE A 369 27.93 -10.13 -10.50
CA ILE A 369 27.48 -9.23 -9.45
C ILE A 369 25.95 -9.29 -9.32
N PHE A 370 25.21 -9.35 -10.42
CA PHE A 370 23.75 -9.34 -10.40
C PHE A 370 23.17 -10.59 -9.69
N ASN A 371 23.67 -11.79 -9.97
CA ASN A 371 23.17 -13.02 -9.34
C ASN A 371 23.53 -13.12 -7.84
N SER A 372 24.75 -12.75 -7.45
CA SER A 372 25.15 -12.73 -6.03
C SER A 372 24.31 -11.72 -5.22
N THR A 373 23.99 -10.57 -5.82
CA THR A 373 23.18 -9.52 -5.17
C THR A 373 21.74 -9.97 -4.91
N ILE A 374 21.14 -10.78 -5.77
CA ILE A 374 19.79 -11.33 -5.55
C ILE A 374 19.74 -12.17 -4.29
N HIS A 375 20.71 -13.07 -4.09
CA HIS A 375 20.78 -13.91 -2.90
C HIS A 375 20.92 -13.08 -1.61
N GLU A 376 21.78 -12.06 -1.61
CA GLU A 376 21.97 -11.17 -0.46
C GLU A 376 20.71 -10.40 -0.07
N LEU A 377 19.82 -10.11 -1.02
CA LEU A 377 18.54 -9.46 -0.79
C LEU A 377 17.47 -10.40 -0.24
N LEU A 378 17.42 -11.63 -0.74
CA LEU A 378 16.37 -12.59 -0.40
C LEU A 378 16.56 -13.20 0.99
N TYR A 379 17.82 -13.43 1.45
CA TYR A 379 18.05 -13.98 2.78
C TYR A 379 17.48 -13.10 3.92
N PRO A 380 17.69 -11.77 3.97
CA PRO A 380 17.05 -10.93 4.95
C PRO A 380 15.52 -10.96 4.87
N GLY A 381 14.95 -11.03 3.66
CA GLY A 381 13.50 -11.20 3.46
C GLY A 381 12.98 -12.47 4.13
N MET A 382 13.61 -13.61 3.88
CA MET A 382 13.26 -14.90 4.51
C MET A 382 13.37 -14.84 6.03
N ILE A 383 14.39 -14.18 6.57
CA ILE A 383 14.56 -13.99 8.03
C ILE A 383 13.37 -13.18 8.58
N LEU A 384 12.96 -12.12 7.91
CA LEU A 384 11.80 -11.28 8.31
C LEU A 384 10.51 -12.10 8.28
N THR A 385 10.29 -12.91 7.24
CA THR A 385 9.11 -13.78 7.13
C THR A 385 9.12 -14.85 8.22
N GLY A 386 10.27 -15.49 8.48
CA GLY A 386 10.43 -16.48 9.56
C GLY A 386 10.20 -15.86 10.94
N LEU A 387 10.80 -14.68 11.21
CA LEU A 387 10.59 -13.94 12.44
C LEU A 387 9.12 -13.57 12.61
N SER A 388 8.47 -13.08 11.56
CA SER A 388 7.05 -12.75 11.58
C SER A 388 6.19 -13.98 11.89
N LEU A 389 6.48 -15.14 11.32
CA LEU A 389 5.78 -16.40 11.61
C LEU A 389 5.89 -16.78 13.09
N ILE A 390 7.09 -16.70 13.66
CA ILE A 390 7.34 -16.97 15.07
C ILE A 390 6.58 -15.97 15.95
N LEU A 391 6.73 -14.67 15.69
CA LEU A 391 6.04 -13.62 16.43
C LEU A 391 4.52 -13.77 16.36
N TYR A 392 3.98 -14.08 15.18
CA TYR A 392 2.56 -14.28 14.99
C TYR A 392 2.03 -15.44 15.86
N ASN A 393 2.69 -16.60 15.81
CA ASN A 393 2.20 -17.78 16.51
C ASN A 393 2.31 -17.68 18.04
N PHE A 394 3.40 -17.12 18.55
CA PHE A 394 3.70 -17.14 19.99
C PHE A 394 3.30 -15.87 20.72
N LEU A 395 3.23 -14.73 20.04
CA LEU A 395 2.95 -13.45 20.68
C LEU A 395 1.67 -12.78 20.13
N VAL A 396 1.58 -12.55 18.83
CA VAL A 396 0.54 -11.72 18.24
C VAL A 396 -0.82 -12.38 18.29
N HIS A 397 -0.93 -13.64 17.87
CA HIS A 397 -2.20 -14.36 17.88
C HIS A 397 -2.74 -14.63 19.30
N PRO A 398 -1.93 -15.12 20.29
CA PRO A 398 -2.40 -15.26 21.67
C PRO A 398 -2.82 -13.93 22.30
N TRP A 399 -2.05 -12.85 22.03
CA TRP A 399 -2.41 -11.52 22.48
C TRP A 399 -3.73 -11.05 21.88
N TYR A 400 -3.91 -11.23 20.54
CA TYR A 400 -5.14 -10.86 19.84
C TYR A 400 -6.37 -11.60 20.42
N MET A 401 -6.25 -12.90 20.72
CA MET A 401 -7.34 -13.70 21.27
C MET A 401 -7.82 -13.21 22.64
N LYS A 402 -6.91 -12.58 23.43
CA LYS A 402 -7.25 -11.98 24.73
C LYS A 402 -7.93 -10.62 24.60
N HIS A 403 -7.60 -9.84 23.56
CA HIS A 403 -8.00 -8.43 23.44
C HIS A 403 -9.08 -8.17 22.39
N ARG A 404 -9.43 -9.16 21.54
CA ARG A 404 -10.49 -9.00 20.53
C ARG A 404 -11.84 -8.72 21.20
N ASN A 405 -12.59 -7.79 20.64
CA ASN A 405 -13.98 -7.60 21.00
C ASN A 405 -14.80 -8.81 20.49
N ARG A 406 -15.63 -9.38 21.35
CA ARG A 406 -16.52 -10.52 21.03
C ARG A 406 -17.73 -10.05 20.25
#